data_ef032e874f04a4eefa8561a1302d9cd8
#
_entry.id   ef032e874f04a4eefa8561a1302d9cd8
#
_cell.length_a   1.000
_cell.length_b   1.000
_cell.length_c   1.000
_cell.angle_alpha   90.00
_cell.angle_beta   90.00
_cell.angle_gamma   90.00
#
_symmetry.space_group_name_H-M   'P 1'
#
loop_
_entity.id
_entity.type
_entity.pdbx_description
1 polymer ?
#
loop_
_entity_poly.entity_id
_entity_poly.type
_entity_poly.pdbx_seq_one_letter_code
_entity_poly.pdbx_strand_id
1 'polypeptide(L)'
;MSGEDATPGARPVVLVTGLSGAGKASILRVLEDLGFETVDNPPLKVLEELVEDGEEPIAAGIDTRTRGFVPTQALVTLARLRRNPAIAVTLVYVTAEDSVLLRRYTETRRRHPLAPGGSLGSRVIDGITRETALLAPLRDAADMVIDTSDLPVPALRQMIERRFRPEGTPGLAIQVMSFGFPKGLPREADLVFDVRFLRNPHYIPALKPQTGRDAPVADYVAGDPDFPGFWSRLTGFIDPLLPRYVAEGKKYLTVAVGCTGGRHRSVLVAERLAAHLRIAGWRADVTHRELALRELAGMDPAGDSGHRTPAPREDAGGEDVPSSQAGAGGREALTRTP
;
A
#
# COMPACT_ATOMS: atom_id res chain seq x y z
N MET A 1 29.07 13.21 19.40
CA MET A 1 29.57 11.98 20.01
C MET A 1 28.95 10.84 19.24
N SER A 2 29.78 9.98 18.74
CA SER A 2 29.59 8.99 17.67
C SER A 2 28.55 7.95 18.06
N GLY A 3 27.65 7.62 17.12
CA GLY A 3 26.77 6.44 17.23
C GLY A 3 27.65 5.20 17.33
N GLU A 4 27.59 4.53 18.47
CA GLU A 4 28.23 3.24 18.67
C GLU A 4 27.61 2.22 17.73
N ASP A 5 28.47 1.58 16.97
CA ASP A 5 28.21 0.53 16.00
C ASP A 5 27.37 -0.58 16.64
N ALA A 6 26.16 -0.77 16.10
CA ALA A 6 25.41 -1.99 16.37
C ALA A 6 26.26 -3.18 15.90
N THR A 7 26.49 -4.14 16.75
CA THR A 7 27.19 -5.39 16.43
C THR A 7 26.53 -5.98 15.19
N PRO A 8 27.29 -6.25 14.09
CA PRO A 8 26.71 -6.84 12.89
C PRO A 8 25.97 -8.14 13.24
N GLY A 9 24.67 -8.20 12.95
CA GLY A 9 23.82 -9.35 13.24
C GLY A 9 23.00 -9.27 14.53
N ALA A 10 23.12 -8.21 15.34
CA ALA A 10 22.28 -8.03 16.53
C ALA A 10 20.83 -7.70 16.11
N ARG A 11 19.86 -8.40 16.69
CA ARG A 11 18.44 -8.23 16.42
C ARG A 11 17.93 -6.87 16.93
N PRO A 12 17.26 -6.06 16.08
CA PRO A 12 16.76 -4.76 16.50
C PRO A 12 15.60 -4.88 17.50
N VAL A 13 15.68 -4.10 18.60
CA VAL A 13 14.61 -3.94 19.59
C VAL A 13 14.34 -2.45 19.74
N VAL A 14 13.13 -1.99 19.45
CA VAL A 14 12.75 -0.58 19.54
C VAL A 14 11.74 -0.39 20.66
N LEU A 15 12.11 0.34 21.69
CA LEU A 15 11.20 0.72 22.76
C LEU A 15 10.69 2.13 22.49
N VAL A 16 9.38 2.29 22.33
CA VAL A 16 8.73 3.58 22.03
C VAL A 16 8.00 4.06 23.27
N THR A 17 8.46 5.16 23.85
CA THR A 17 7.85 5.79 25.03
C THR A 17 7.58 7.26 24.79
N GLY A 18 7.02 7.97 25.74
CA GLY A 18 6.77 9.40 25.67
C GLY A 18 5.33 9.79 25.95
N LEU A 19 5.02 11.06 25.76
CA LEU A 19 3.76 11.66 26.20
C LEU A 19 2.54 11.05 25.49
N SER A 20 1.47 10.89 26.24
CA SER A 20 0.18 10.44 25.70
C SER A 20 -0.38 11.46 24.72
N GLY A 21 -0.74 10.99 23.51
CA GLY A 21 -1.15 11.88 22.41
C GLY A 21 0.00 12.39 21.53
N ALA A 22 1.26 12.12 21.85
CA ALA A 22 2.42 12.56 21.07
C ALA A 22 2.64 11.74 19.79
N GLY A 23 1.94 10.63 19.55
CA GLY A 23 2.03 9.88 18.28
C GLY A 23 2.75 8.53 18.34
N LYS A 24 2.98 7.94 19.52
CA LYS A 24 3.61 6.61 19.71
C LYS A 24 2.97 5.52 18.82
N ALA A 25 1.63 5.47 18.77
CA ALA A 25 0.92 4.47 17.96
C ALA A 25 1.20 4.62 16.45
N SER A 26 1.46 5.84 15.98
CA SER A 26 1.85 6.07 14.59
C SER A 26 3.25 5.50 14.31
N ILE A 27 4.17 5.62 15.26
CA ILE A 27 5.52 5.06 15.16
C ILE A 27 5.45 3.53 15.17
N LEU A 28 4.71 2.92 16.11
CA LEU A 28 4.55 1.46 16.17
C LEU A 28 3.98 0.91 14.86
N ARG A 29 2.96 1.58 14.27
CA ARG A 29 2.41 1.17 12.96
C ARG A 29 3.44 1.24 11.83
N VAL A 30 4.32 2.26 11.84
CA VAL A 30 5.40 2.34 10.84
C VAL A 30 6.41 1.20 11.04
N LEU A 31 6.76 0.87 12.27
CA LEU A 31 7.67 -0.23 12.57
C LEU A 31 7.05 -1.59 12.19
N GLU A 32 5.75 -1.78 12.42
CA GLU A 32 4.99 -2.95 11.93
C GLU A 32 5.07 -3.06 10.40
N ASP A 33 4.87 -1.96 9.67
CA ASP A 33 5.03 -1.90 8.21
C ASP A 33 6.48 -2.20 7.74
N LEU A 34 7.46 -2.05 8.60
CA LEU A 34 8.87 -2.40 8.36
C LEU A 34 9.20 -3.85 8.74
N GLY A 35 8.22 -4.62 9.22
CA GLY A 35 8.39 -6.02 9.58
C GLY A 35 8.78 -6.29 11.03
N PHE A 36 8.65 -5.28 11.93
CA PHE A 36 8.80 -5.51 13.36
C PHE A 36 7.54 -6.17 13.93
N GLU A 37 7.71 -7.14 14.82
CA GLU A 37 6.64 -7.56 15.71
C GLU A 37 6.32 -6.42 16.66
N THR A 38 5.05 -5.97 16.73
CA THR A 38 4.68 -4.79 17.51
C THR A 38 3.79 -5.15 18.68
N VAL A 39 4.12 -4.64 19.87
CA VAL A 39 3.33 -4.83 21.08
C VAL A 39 3.09 -3.48 21.75
N ASP A 40 1.82 -3.12 22.03
CA ASP A 40 1.48 -1.86 22.70
C ASP A 40 1.19 -2.10 24.20
N ASN A 41 2.00 -1.48 25.04
CA ASN A 41 1.89 -1.48 26.49
C ASN A 41 1.94 -2.88 27.17
N PRO A 42 2.86 -3.79 26.80
CA PRO A 42 3.03 -5.04 27.52
C PRO A 42 3.52 -4.76 28.94
N PRO A 43 3.17 -5.59 29.95
CA PRO A 43 3.83 -5.56 31.24
C PRO A 43 5.34 -5.74 31.07
N LEU A 44 6.17 -5.00 31.83
CA LEU A 44 7.63 -5.00 31.67
C LEU A 44 8.27 -6.40 31.74
N LYS A 45 7.73 -7.30 32.56
CA LYS A 45 8.20 -8.70 32.63
C LYS A 45 7.91 -9.46 31.34
N VAL A 46 6.72 -9.29 30.78
CA VAL A 46 6.33 -9.92 29.50
C VAL A 46 7.18 -9.36 28.34
N LEU A 47 7.52 -8.07 28.39
CA LEU A 47 8.42 -7.47 27.42
C LEU A 47 9.81 -8.13 27.43
N GLU A 48 10.37 -8.39 28.63
CA GLU A 48 11.66 -9.08 28.74
C GLU A 48 11.58 -10.49 28.14
N GLU A 49 10.55 -11.27 28.48
CA GLU A 49 10.30 -12.60 27.91
C GLU A 49 10.14 -12.58 26.37
N LEU A 50 9.34 -11.65 25.84
CA LEU A 50 9.15 -11.50 24.38
C LEU A 50 10.45 -11.14 23.66
N VAL A 51 11.31 -10.33 24.29
CA VAL A 51 12.59 -9.96 23.72
C VAL A 51 13.60 -11.11 23.81
N GLU A 52 13.58 -11.91 24.87
CA GLU A 52 14.52 -13.04 25.04
C GLU A 52 14.15 -14.23 24.12
N ASP A 53 12.86 -14.55 23.99
CA ASP A 53 12.38 -15.73 23.25
C ASP A 53 12.14 -15.46 21.75
N GLY A 54 12.04 -14.19 21.34
CA GLY A 54 11.74 -13.84 19.96
C GLY A 54 12.94 -13.97 19.00
N GLU A 55 12.67 -14.23 17.72
CA GLU A 55 13.67 -14.27 16.64
C GLU A 55 13.57 -13.05 15.72
N GLU A 56 12.39 -12.46 15.61
CA GLU A 56 12.10 -11.32 14.73
C GLU A 56 12.42 -9.97 15.39
N PRO A 57 12.68 -8.91 14.61
CA PRO A 57 12.77 -7.55 15.13
C PRO A 57 11.51 -7.17 15.93
N ILE A 58 11.65 -6.58 17.11
CA ILE A 58 10.50 -6.25 17.97
C ILE A 58 10.42 -4.75 18.25
N ALA A 59 9.20 -4.19 18.27
CA ALA A 59 8.92 -2.83 18.68
C ALA A 59 7.83 -2.79 19.75
N ALA A 60 8.15 -2.27 20.93
CA ALA A 60 7.22 -2.22 22.05
C ALA A 60 6.92 -0.78 22.49
N GLY A 61 5.63 -0.45 22.57
CA GLY A 61 5.18 0.78 23.22
C GLY A 61 5.14 0.59 24.74
N ILE A 62 5.78 1.47 25.49
CA ILE A 62 5.74 1.46 26.95
C ILE A 62 5.43 2.87 27.47
N ASP A 63 4.36 3.03 28.22
CA ASP A 63 3.98 4.32 28.80
C ASP A 63 3.19 4.18 30.10
N THR A 64 2.66 5.27 30.59
CA THR A 64 1.88 5.34 31.86
C THR A 64 0.63 4.45 31.87
N ARG A 65 0.21 3.88 30.72
CA ARG A 65 -0.91 2.91 30.62
C ARG A 65 -0.45 1.47 30.83
N THR A 66 0.85 1.21 30.72
CA THR A 66 1.41 -0.12 30.99
C THR A 66 1.11 -0.51 32.43
N ARG A 67 0.53 -1.69 32.61
CA ARG A 67 0.17 -2.17 33.98
C ARG A 67 1.40 -2.23 34.90
N GLY A 68 1.33 -1.51 36.00
CA GLY A 68 2.43 -1.44 36.99
C GLY A 68 3.63 -0.63 36.46
N PHE A 69 3.43 0.29 35.53
CA PHE A 69 4.49 1.13 35.01
C PHE A 69 5.13 2.00 36.09
N VAL A 70 6.43 1.83 36.26
CA VAL A 70 7.29 2.66 37.10
C VAL A 70 8.52 3.02 36.26
N PRO A 71 8.82 4.32 36.04
CA PRO A 71 9.94 4.75 35.22
C PRO A 71 11.28 4.13 35.59
N THR A 72 11.58 4.01 36.87
CA THR A 72 12.83 3.39 37.34
C THR A 72 12.92 1.90 36.99
N GLN A 73 11.81 1.18 37.03
CA GLN A 73 11.77 -0.22 36.56
C GLN A 73 11.96 -0.33 35.06
N ALA A 74 11.34 0.55 34.28
CA ALA A 74 11.54 0.60 32.81
C ALA A 74 13.02 0.87 32.47
N LEU A 75 13.70 1.76 33.23
CA LEU A 75 15.14 2.00 33.05
C LEU A 75 16.00 0.77 33.45
N VAL A 76 15.62 0.04 34.48
CA VAL A 76 16.30 -1.22 34.88
C VAL A 76 16.13 -2.27 33.75
N THR A 77 14.92 -2.44 33.23
CA THR A 77 14.65 -3.32 32.09
C THR A 77 15.46 -2.91 30.90
N LEU A 78 15.46 -1.62 30.50
CA LEU A 78 16.26 -1.09 29.41
C LEU A 78 17.77 -1.41 29.58
N ALA A 79 18.31 -1.16 30.77
CA ALA A 79 19.72 -1.45 31.07
C ALA A 79 20.05 -2.94 31.00
N ARG A 80 19.12 -3.81 31.41
CA ARG A 80 19.27 -5.27 31.28
C ARG A 80 19.29 -5.69 29.81
N LEU A 81 18.31 -5.23 29.03
CA LEU A 81 18.22 -5.54 27.60
C LEU A 81 19.49 -5.08 26.84
N ARG A 82 20.00 -3.87 27.14
CA ARG A 82 21.23 -3.35 26.52
C ARG A 82 22.50 -4.16 26.82
N ARG A 83 22.49 -5.00 27.88
CA ARG A 83 23.61 -5.90 28.20
C ARG A 83 23.63 -7.17 27.35
N ASN A 84 22.54 -7.50 26.69
CA ASN A 84 22.46 -8.66 25.81
C ASN A 84 23.09 -8.34 24.45
N PRO A 85 24.22 -8.96 24.07
CA PRO A 85 24.92 -8.66 22.82
C PRO A 85 24.17 -9.16 21.58
N ALA A 86 23.17 -10.04 21.74
CA ALA A 86 22.37 -10.58 20.64
C ALA A 86 21.31 -9.57 20.13
N ILE A 87 21.08 -8.47 20.85
CA ILE A 87 20.06 -7.48 20.51
C ILE A 87 20.63 -6.06 20.48
N ALA A 88 20.08 -5.23 19.57
CA ALA A 88 20.40 -3.81 19.47
C ALA A 88 19.18 -2.99 19.94
N VAL A 89 19.22 -2.52 21.18
CA VAL A 89 18.08 -1.81 21.80
C VAL A 89 18.17 -0.32 21.53
N THR A 90 17.09 0.24 20.99
CA THR A 90 16.92 1.71 20.80
C THR A 90 15.70 2.19 21.58
N LEU A 91 15.88 3.17 22.46
CA LEU A 91 14.79 3.85 23.17
C LEU A 91 14.41 5.14 22.42
N VAL A 92 13.18 5.19 21.92
CA VAL A 92 12.60 6.36 21.24
C VAL A 92 11.63 7.04 22.20
N TYR A 93 11.89 8.31 22.50
CA TYR A 93 11.00 9.16 23.31
C TYR A 93 10.23 10.12 22.39
N VAL A 94 8.90 10.08 22.47
CA VAL A 94 8.02 10.89 21.62
C VAL A 94 7.37 11.99 22.47
N THR A 95 7.50 13.24 22.01
CA THR A 95 6.94 14.41 22.68
C THR A 95 6.16 15.30 21.72
N ALA A 96 5.43 16.26 22.25
CA ALA A 96 4.88 17.41 21.54
C ALA A 96 4.66 18.53 22.56
N GLU A 97 4.50 19.77 22.07
CA GLU A 97 4.12 20.91 22.91
C GLU A 97 2.78 20.67 23.62
N ASP A 98 2.67 21.18 24.85
CA ASP A 98 1.46 21.04 25.67
C ASP A 98 0.19 21.55 24.97
N SER A 99 0.31 22.64 24.21
CA SER A 99 -0.75 23.23 23.39
C SER A 99 -1.25 22.28 22.31
N VAL A 100 -0.33 21.56 21.68
CA VAL A 100 -0.61 20.57 20.62
C VAL A 100 -1.24 19.33 21.22
N LEU A 101 -0.72 18.84 22.33
CA LEU A 101 -1.30 17.70 23.06
C LEU A 101 -2.72 18.01 23.53
N LEU A 102 -2.94 19.18 24.13
CA LEU A 102 -4.26 19.62 24.58
C LEU A 102 -5.27 19.64 23.41
N ARG A 103 -4.87 20.20 22.26
CA ARG A 103 -5.69 20.20 21.05
C ARG A 103 -6.03 18.78 20.59
N ARG A 104 -5.05 17.89 20.48
CA ARG A 104 -5.25 16.47 20.08
C ARG A 104 -6.19 15.73 21.04
N TYR A 105 -6.12 15.98 22.33
CA TYR A 105 -7.05 15.42 23.32
C TYR A 105 -8.46 15.95 23.15
N THR A 106 -8.61 17.24 22.86
CA THR A 106 -9.92 17.87 22.61
C THR A 106 -10.58 17.29 21.35
N GLU A 107 -9.82 17.15 20.27
CA GLU A 107 -10.30 16.59 19.00
C GLU A 107 -10.71 15.11 19.12
N THR A 108 -9.92 14.30 19.86
CA THR A 108 -10.17 12.87 20.01
C THR A 108 -11.16 12.53 21.11
N ARG A 109 -11.56 13.50 21.94
CA ARG A 109 -12.44 13.34 23.10
C ARG A 109 -12.00 12.24 24.09
N ARG A 110 -10.72 11.93 24.15
CA ARG A 110 -10.15 10.93 25.04
C ARG A 110 -9.80 11.55 26.40
N ARG A 111 -9.83 10.75 27.47
CA ARG A 111 -9.33 11.16 28.78
C ARG A 111 -7.83 10.95 28.86
N HIS A 112 -7.12 11.90 29.45
CA HIS A 112 -5.69 11.73 29.72
C HIS A 112 -5.49 10.68 30.84
N PRO A 113 -4.54 9.74 30.71
CA PRO A 113 -4.35 8.67 31.71
C PRO A 113 -4.12 9.17 33.12
N LEU A 114 -3.39 10.27 33.28
CA LEU A 114 -3.05 10.85 34.59
C LEU A 114 -3.91 12.07 34.98
N ALA A 115 -5.01 12.35 34.24
CA ALA A 115 -5.90 13.44 34.61
C ALA A 115 -6.77 13.05 35.81
N PRO A 116 -6.85 13.88 36.87
CA PRO A 116 -7.74 13.63 38.00
C PRO A 116 -9.22 13.71 37.58
N GLY A 117 -10.10 12.87 38.14
CA GLY A 117 -11.51 12.79 37.80
C GLY A 117 -12.31 14.10 38.03
N GLY A 118 -12.91 14.76 36.98
CA GLY A 118 -13.75 15.99 37.08
C GLY A 118 -13.78 16.83 35.78
N SER A 119 -13.99 18.17 35.76
CA SER A 119 -14.25 19.00 34.55
C SER A 119 -13.14 19.00 33.49
N LEU A 120 -13.54 19.06 32.17
CA LEU A 120 -12.74 18.55 31.05
C LEU A 120 -11.47 19.34 30.68
N GLY A 121 -11.38 20.63 30.92
CA GLY A 121 -10.30 21.45 30.32
C GLY A 121 -9.03 21.57 31.18
N SER A 122 -9.15 22.02 32.41
CA SER A 122 -8.00 22.25 33.31
C SER A 122 -7.26 20.97 33.71
N ARG A 123 -7.89 19.83 33.57
CA ARG A 123 -7.40 18.53 34.00
C ARG A 123 -6.60 17.75 32.97
N VAL A 124 -6.75 18.01 31.69
CA VAL A 124 -5.88 17.43 30.66
C VAL A 124 -4.48 18.04 30.77
N ILE A 125 -4.38 19.36 30.98
CA ILE A 125 -3.09 20.04 31.15
C ILE A 125 -2.35 19.56 32.41
N ASP A 126 -3.06 19.36 33.54
CA ASP A 126 -2.50 18.81 34.73
C ASP A 126 -1.97 17.39 34.54
N GLY A 127 -2.71 16.58 33.74
CA GLY A 127 -2.29 15.24 33.36
C GLY A 127 -1.02 15.25 32.50
N ILE A 128 -0.93 16.14 31.50
CA ILE A 128 0.24 16.32 30.66
C ILE A 128 1.46 16.73 31.53
N THR A 129 1.31 17.73 32.39
CA THR A 129 2.41 18.19 33.27
C THR A 129 2.93 17.06 34.15
N ARG A 130 2.00 16.28 34.78
CA ARG A 130 2.40 15.13 35.62
C ARG A 130 3.09 14.04 34.80
N GLU A 131 2.60 13.75 33.60
CA GLU A 131 3.19 12.74 32.71
C GLU A 131 4.58 13.16 32.26
N THR A 132 4.78 14.43 31.90
CA THR A 132 6.08 14.99 31.54
C THR A 132 7.10 14.84 32.67
N ALA A 133 6.72 15.22 33.91
CA ALA A 133 7.59 15.04 35.06
C ALA A 133 7.89 13.57 35.37
N LEU A 134 6.89 12.69 35.25
CA LEU A 134 7.03 11.24 35.49
C LEU A 134 7.96 10.58 34.46
N LEU A 135 7.87 10.96 33.19
CA LEU A 135 8.63 10.36 32.11
C LEU A 135 9.98 11.04 31.83
N ALA A 136 10.33 12.12 32.55
CA ALA A 136 11.60 12.81 32.37
C ALA A 136 12.83 11.88 32.44
N PRO A 137 12.94 10.90 33.37
CA PRO A 137 14.08 9.99 33.39
C PRO A 137 14.21 9.11 32.11
N LEU A 138 13.10 8.76 31.50
CA LEU A 138 13.12 8.01 30.24
C LEU A 138 13.48 8.89 29.04
N ARG A 139 13.09 10.18 29.07
CA ARG A 139 13.52 11.16 28.08
C ARG A 139 15.04 11.33 28.10
N ASP A 140 15.61 11.44 29.31
CA ASP A 140 17.05 11.64 29.48
C ASP A 140 17.88 10.41 29.07
N ALA A 141 17.29 9.21 29.16
CA ALA A 141 17.90 7.94 28.76
C ALA A 141 17.64 7.56 27.28
N ALA A 142 16.84 8.36 26.55
CA ALA A 142 16.45 8.07 25.20
C ALA A 142 17.60 8.23 24.22
N ASP A 143 17.75 7.27 23.29
CA ASP A 143 18.68 7.36 22.16
C ASP A 143 18.18 8.31 21.09
N MET A 144 16.86 8.48 21.00
CA MET A 144 16.19 9.34 20.02
C MET A 144 14.99 10.04 20.67
N VAL A 145 14.95 11.37 20.57
CA VAL A 145 13.79 12.18 21.00
C VAL A 145 13.13 12.77 19.77
N ILE A 146 11.82 12.54 19.61
CA ILE A 146 11.03 13.02 18.49
C ILE A 146 9.97 13.99 19.00
N ASP A 147 10.09 15.25 18.59
CA ASP A 147 9.04 16.26 18.79
C ASP A 147 8.09 16.24 17.58
N THR A 148 6.82 15.96 17.84
CA THR A 148 5.79 15.87 16.80
C THR A 148 4.88 17.09 16.75
N SER A 149 5.24 18.20 17.36
CA SER A 149 4.42 19.43 17.44
C SER A 149 4.03 19.93 16.06
N ASP A 150 5.03 20.11 15.20
CA ASP A 150 4.88 20.60 13.82
C ASP A 150 5.28 19.54 12.78
N LEU A 151 5.33 18.25 13.20
CA LEU A 151 5.78 17.18 12.32
C LEU A 151 4.56 16.48 11.66
N PRO A 152 4.35 16.65 10.34
CA PRO A 152 3.30 15.93 9.62
C PRO A 152 3.50 14.42 9.68
N VAL A 153 2.40 13.65 9.69
CA VAL A 153 2.46 12.17 9.76
C VAL A 153 3.35 11.57 8.65
N PRO A 154 3.33 12.03 7.38
CA PRO A 154 4.24 11.52 6.36
C PRO A 154 5.72 11.77 6.68
N ALA A 155 6.06 12.92 7.26
CA ALA A 155 7.45 13.23 7.64
C ALA A 155 7.93 12.38 8.83
N LEU A 156 7.06 12.15 9.83
CA LEU A 156 7.33 11.22 10.92
C LEU A 156 7.59 9.81 10.36
N ARG A 157 6.74 9.34 9.43
CA ARG A 157 6.91 8.04 8.76
C ARG A 157 8.27 7.92 8.09
N GLN A 158 8.65 8.89 7.27
CA GLN A 158 9.95 8.90 6.59
C GLN A 158 11.13 8.89 7.56
N MET A 159 11.03 9.63 8.67
CA MET A 159 12.07 9.66 9.71
C MET A 159 12.28 8.27 10.31
N ILE A 160 11.20 7.59 10.70
CA ILE A 160 11.24 6.24 11.28
C ILE A 160 11.73 5.23 10.25
N GLU A 161 11.23 5.28 9.01
CA GLU A 161 11.67 4.40 7.93
C GLU A 161 13.17 4.54 7.65
N ARG A 162 13.71 5.75 7.58
CA ARG A 162 15.15 5.98 7.37
C ARG A 162 16.01 5.41 8.49
N ARG A 163 15.52 5.46 9.73
CA ARG A 163 16.31 5.06 10.91
C ARG A 163 16.26 3.55 11.17
N PHE A 164 15.11 2.92 10.91
CA PHE A 164 14.84 1.54 11.33
C PHE A 164 14.58 0.57 10.18
N ARG A 165 14.68 1.01 8.93
CA ARG A 165 14.52 0.09 7.79
C ARG A 165 15.67 -0.92 7.80
N PRO A 166 15.39 -2.23 7.89
CA PRO A 166 16.41 -3.25 7.74
C PRO A 166 17.06 -3.14 6.35
N GLU A 167 18.36 -3.41 6.27
CA GLU A 167 19.04 -3.51 4.99
C GLU A 167 18.35 -4.59 4.13
N GLY A 168 17.98 -4.23 2.90
CA GLY A 168 17.27 -5.14 1.99
C GLY A 168 15.73 -5.13 2.12
N THR A 169 15.13 -4.36 3.04
CA THR A 169 13.67 -4.22 3.10
C THR A 169 13.16 -3.56 1.81
N PRO A 170 12.19 -4.19 1.09
CA PRO A 170 11.69 -3.64 -0.15
C PRO A 170 11.06 -2.26 0.09
N GLY A 171 11.47 -1.29 -0.72
CA GLY A 171 10.77 -0.02 -0.83
C GLY A 171 9.38 -0.18 -1.45
N LEU A 172 9.00 0.76 -2.32
CA LEU A 172 7.80 0.65 -3.13
C LEU A 172 7.83 -0.62 -3.98
N ALA A 173 6.91 -1.56 -3.73
CA ALA A 173 6.70 -2.72 -4.59
C ALA A 173 5.79 -2.31 -5.76
N ILE A 174 6.27 -2.49 -6.99
CA ILE A 174 5.54 -2.10 -8.18
C ILE A 174 5.01 -3.36 -8.86
N GLN A 175 3.69 -3.42 -9.05
CA GLN A 175 3.03 -4.43 -9.84
C GLN A 175 2.67 -3.85 -11.20
N VAL A 176 3.22 -4.39 -12.29
CA VAL A 176 2.79 -4.04 -13.64
C VAL A 176 1.84 -5.12 -14.14
N MET A 177 0.61 -4.74 -14.50
CA MET A 177 -0.43 -5.69 -14.89
C MET A 177 -0.90 -5.43 -16.31
N SER A 178 -0.93 -6.45 -17.18
CA SER A 178 -1.65 -6.36 -18.44
C SER A 178 -3.08 -6.86 -18.31
N PHE A 179 -4.03 -6.18 -18.98
CA PHE A 179 -5.44 -6.54 -18.95
C PHE A 179 -6.17 -6.26 -20.26
N GLY A 180 -7.35 -6.88 -20.44
CA GLY A 180 -8.29 -6.64 -21.53
C GLY A 180 -9.49 -5.81 -21.07
N PHE A 181 -9.77 -4.69 -21.74
CA PHE A 181 -10.87 -3.78 -21.37
C PHE A 181 -12.27 -4.44 -21.28
N PRO A 182 -12.66 -5.41 -22.15
CA PRO A 182 -13.97 -6.04 -22.05
C PRO A 182 -14.27 -6.74 -20.73
N LYS A 183 -13.23 -7.11 -19.96
CA LYS A 183 -13.37 -7.73 -18.64
C LYS A 183 -13.30 -6.71 -17.50
N GLY A 184 -13.41 -5.41 -17.78
CA GLY A 184 -13.35 -4.34 -16.82
C GLY A 184 -11.93 -3.98 -16.39
N LEU A 185 -11.80 -2.84 -15.72
CA LEU A 185 -10.54 -2.38 -15.14
C LEU A 185 -10.16 -3.24 -13.94
N PRO A 186 -8.87 -3.53 -13.72
CA PRO A 186 -8.40 -4.10 -12.44
C PRO A 186 -8.75 -3.16 -11.29
N ARG A 187 -9.36 -3.70 -10.23
CA ARG A 187 -9.80 -2.88 -9.07
C ARG A 187 -8.65 -2.32 -8.27
N GLU A 188 -7.52 -3.03 -8.30
CA GLU A 188 -6.27 -2.69 -7.62
C GLU A 188 -5.40 -1.67 -8.37
N ALA A 189 -5.79 -1.26 -9.59
CA ALA A 189 -4.98 -0.38 -10.42
C ALA A 189 -4.96 1.05 -9.90
N ASP A 190 -3.76 1.58 -9.63
CA ASP A 190 -3.53 2.99 -9.30
C ASP A 190 -3.38 3.87 -10.55
N LEU A 191 -2.69 3.33 -11.58
CA LEU A 191 -2.49 3.97 -12.87
C LEU A 191 -2.98 3.02 -13.97
N VAL A 192 -3.71 3.57 -14.95
CA VAL A 192 -4.24 2.78 -16.08
C VAL A 192 -3.84 3.44 -17.39
N PHE A 193 -3.21 2.66 -18.27
CA PHE A 193 -2.79 3.11 -19.59
C PHE A 193 -3.47 2.29 -20.68
N ASP A 194 -4.09 2.97 -21.64
CA ASP A 194 -4.71 2.36 -22.81
C ASP A 194 -3.72 2.33 -23.98
N VAL A 195 -3.42 1.13 -24.47
CA VAL A 195 -2.50 0.92 -25.61
C VAL A 195 -3.20 0.37 -26.86
N ARG A 196 -4.54 0.60 -26.98
CA ARG A 196 -5.31 0.13 -28.14
C ARG A 196 -4.99 0.86 -29.45
N PHE A 197 -4.40 2.04 -29.36
CA PHE A 197 -3.95 2.82 -30.52
C PHE A 197 -2.76 2.19 -31.28
N LEU A 198 -1.95 1.35 -30.61
CA LEU A 198 -0.84 0.63 -31.24
C LEU A 198 -1.35 -0.41 -32.24
N ARG A 199 -0.53 -0.77 -33.23
CA ARG A 199 -0.83 -1.81 -34.25
C ARG A 199 -1.36 -3.07 -33.59
N ASN A 200 -2.42 -3.64 -34.15
CA ASN A 200 -3.08 -4.79 -33.55
C ASN A 200 -2.64 -6.11 -34.21
N PRO A 201 -1.85 -6.96 -33.56
CA PRO A 201 -1.40 -8.25 -34.07
C PRO A 201 -2.54 -9.23 -34.38
N HIS A 202 -3.72 -9.03 -33.80
CA HIS A 202 -4.88 -9.89 -34.00
C HIS A 202 -5.31 -10.02 -35.49
N TYR A 203 -5.03 -8.99 -36.31
CA TYR A 203 -5.36 -8.98 -37.73
C TYR A 203 -4.32 -9.71 -38.60
N ILE A 204 -3.19 -10.15 -38.03
CA ILE A 204 -2.17 -10.93 -38.71
C ILE A 204 -2.34 -12.40 -38.33
N PRO A 205 -2.74 -13.29 -39.25
CA PRO A 205 -3.02 -14.70 -38.93
C PRO A 205 -1.89 -15.41 -38.21
N ALA A 206 -0.63 -15.16 -38.55
CA ALA A 206 0.53 -15.76 -37.98
C ALA A 206 0.80 -15.24 -36.52
N LEU A 207 0.37 -14.02 -36.18
CA LEU A 207 0.59 -13.42 -34.85
C LEU A 207 -0.60 -13.61 -33.91
N LYS A 208 -1.79 -13.84 -34.46
CA LYS A 208 -3.04 -13.96 -33.69
C LYS A 208 -2.97 -15.00 -32.53
N PRO A 209 -2.42 -16.23 -32.72
CA PRO A 209 -2.34 -17.22 -31.66
C PRO A 209 -1.28 -16.89 -30.60
N GLN A 210 -0.29 -16.08 -30.91
CA GLN A 210 0.83 -15.71 -30.07
C GLN A 210 0.43 -14.68 -28.99
N THR A 211 1.40 -14.27 -28.15
CA THR A 211 1.23 -13.29 -27.08
C THR A 211 2.24 -12.15 -27.22
N GLY A 212 2.12 -11.11 -26.43
CA GLY A 212 3.09 -10.02 -26.39
C GLY A 212 4.47 -10.42 -25.80
N ARG A 213 4.63 -11.64 -25.29
CA ARG A 213 5.92 -12.22 -24.88
C ARG A 213 6.69 -12.81 -26.06
N ASP A 214 6.00 -13.15 -27.15
CA ASP A 214 6.61 -13.75 -28.32
C ASP A 214 7.29 -12.68 -29.18
N ALA A 215 8.55 -12.91 -29.59
CA ALA A 215 9.35 -11.95 -30.32
C ALA A 215 8.67 -11.41 -31.59
N PRO A 216 8.00 -12.22 -32.47
CA PRO A 216 7.33 -11.70 -33.64
C PRO A 216 6.20 -10.70 -33.35
N VAL A 217 5.47 -10.91 -32.22
CA VAL A 217 4.42 -9.98 -31.78
C VAL A 217 5.06 -8.73 -31.19
N ALA A 218 6.11 -8.89 -30.39
CA ALA A 218 6.83 -7.79 -29.79
C ALA A 218 7.42 -6.86 -30.86
N ASP A 219 8.06 -7.40 -31.88
CA ASP A 219 8.65 -6.64 -32.99
C ASP A 219 7.58 -5.92 -33.79
N TYR A 220 6.45 -6.59 -34.07
CA TYR A 220 5.33 -6.00 -34.82
C TYR A 220 4.73 -4.79 -34.09
N VAL A 221 4.48 -4.91 -32.80
CA VAL A 221 3.89 -3.81 -31.99
C VAL A 221 4.91 -2.70 -31.75
N ALA A 222 6.16 -3.04 -31.45
CA ALA A 222 7.22 -2.06 -31.25
C ALA A 222 7.62 -1.33 -32.54
N GLY A 223 7.37 -1.95 -33.71
CA GLY A 223 7.53 -1.34 -35.00
C GLY A 223 6.41 -0.35 -35.42
N ASP A 224 5.45 -0.09 -34.53
CA ASP A 224 4.48 0.98 -34.68
C ASP A 224 5.19 2.34 -34.67
N PRO A 225 4.95 3.24 -35.67
CA PRO A 225 5.59 4.55 -35.74
C PRO A 225 5.41 5.39 -34.45
N ASP A 226 4.28 5.24 -33.79
CA ASP A 226 3.95 5.99 -32.58
C ASP A 226 4.55 5.38 -31.30
N PHE A 227 5.04 4.14 -31.37
CA PHE A 227 5.55 3.43 -30.18
C PHE A 227 6.72 4.15 -29.51
N PRO A 228 7.76 4.63 -30.19
CA PRO A 228 8.88 5.32 -29.54
C PRO A 228 8.45 6.58 -28.80
N GLY A 229 7.58 7.38 -29.44
CA GLY A 229 7.04 8.59 -28.82
C GLY A 229 6.14 8.33 -27.61
N PHE A 230 5.32 7.30 -27.69
CA PHE A 230 4.51 6.82 -26.57
C PHE A 230 5.40 6.31 -25.42
N TRP A 231 6.37 5.45 -25.71
CA TRP A 231 7.24 4.85 -24.73
C TRP A 231 8.01 5.91 -23.92
N SER A 232 8.61 6.88 -24.61
CA SER A 232 9.33 7.98 -23.98
C SER A 232 8.44 8.81 -23.05
N ARG A 233 7.18 9.08 -23.44
CA ARG A 233 6.24 9.82 -22.60
C ARG A 233 5.74 8.99 -21.42
N LEU A 234 5.50 7.69 -21.61
CA LEU A 234 5.07 6.78 -20.56
C LEU A 234 6.12 6.70 -19.44
N THR A 235 7.38 6.43 -19.80
CA THR A 235 8.47 6.35 -18.83
C THR A 235 8.77 7.72 -18.21
N GLY A 236 8.80 8.77 -19.02
CA GLY A 236 8.97 10.16 -18.54
C GLY A 236 7.85 10.66 -17.62
N PHE A 237 6.66 10.04 -17.66
CA PHE A 237 5.58 10.29 -16.71
C PHE A 237 5.73 9.45 -15.44
N ILE A 238 6.05 8.17 -15.55
CA ILE A 238 6.09 7.25 -14.40
C ILE A 238 7.33 7.50 -13.54
N ASP A 239 8.52 7.62 -14.14
CA ASP A 239 9.78 7.70 -13.42
C ASP A 239 9.82 8.80 -12.34
N PRO A 240 9.40 10.06 -12.61
CA PRO A 240 9.40 11.11 -11.60
C PRO A 240 8.32 10.94 -10.51
N LEU A 241 7.27 10.10 -10.75
CA LEU A 241 6.24 9.85 -9.75
C LEU A 241 6.69 8.85 -8.67
N LEU A 242 7.57 7.90 -9.00
CA LEU A 242 7.96 6.83 -8.08
C LEU A 242 8.62 7.36 -6.80
N PRO A 243 9.58 8.29 -6.83
CA PRO A 243 10.12 8.89 -5.62
C PRO A 243 9.06 9.65 -4.81
N ARG A 244 8.05 10.22 -5.47
CA ARG A 244 6.95 10.94 -4.81
C ARG A 244 6.03 9.96 -4.08
N TYR A 245 5.69 8.82 -4.68
CA TYR A 245 4.92 7.77 -4.02
C TYR A 245 5.67 7.21 -2.79
N VAL A 246 6.99 7.03 -2.89
CA VAL A 246 7.81 6.66 -1.73
C VAL A 246 7.74 7.74 -0.66
N ALA A 247 7.83 9.02 -1.04
CA ALA A 247 7.76 10.15 -0.11
C ALA A 247 6.41 10.22 0.62
N GLU A 248 5.31 9.88 -0.06
CA GLU A 248 3.97 9.75 0.54
C GLU A 248 3.78 8.48 1.39
N GLY A 249 4.78 7.59 1.41
CA GLY A 249 4.72 6.35 2.19
C GLY A 249 3.95 5.21 1.53
N LYS A 250 3.68 5.29 0.21
CA LYS A 250 3.01 4.20 -0.53
C LYS A 250 3.92 2.97 -0.58
N LYS A 251 3.39 1.81 -0.24
CA LYS A 251 4.13 0.53 -0.21
C LYS A 251 3.92 -0.30 -1.47
N TYR A 252 2.77 -0.16 -2.11
CA TYR A 252 2.39 -0.90 -3.30
C TYR A 252 1.88 0.07 -4.36
N LEU A 253 2.30 -0.12 -5.60
CA LEU A 253 1.83 0.62 -6.76
C LEU A 253 1.46 -0.36 -7.86
N THR A 254 0.22 -0.32 -8.32
CA THR A 254 -0.23 -1.13 -9.46
C THR A 254 -0.40 -0.27 -10.70
N VAL A 255 0.41 -0.56 -11.72
CA VAL A 255 0.32 0.06 -13.04
C VAL A 255 -0.32 -0.91 -14.01
N ALA A 256 -1.55 -0.63 -14.44
CA ALA A 256 -2.30 -1.47 -15.35
C ALA A 256 -2.20 -0.97 -16.80
N VAL A 257 -1.86 -1.86 -17.71
CA VAL A 257 -1.80 -1.59 -19.16
C VAL A 257 -2.88 -2.37 -19.86
N GLY A 258 -3.79 -1.70 -20.58
CA GLY A 258 -4.97 -2.30 -21.20
C GLY A 258 -4.92 -2.30 -22.73
N CYS A 259 -5.33 -3.43 -23.33
CA CYS A 259 -5.68 -3.50 -24.73
C CYS A 259 -7.03 -4.21 -24.94
N THR A 260 -7.45 -4.48 -26.18
CA THR A 260 -8.75 -5.13 -26.45
C THR A 260 -8.84 -6.53 -25.85
N GLY A 261 -7.84 -7.37 -26.07
CA GLY A 261 -7.89 -8.79 -25.65
C GLY A 261 -6.96 -9.13 -24.48
N GLY A 262 -6.16 -8.20 -23.96
CA GLY A 262 -5.23 -8.45 -22.87
C GLY A 262 -4.08 -9.43 -23.19
N ARG A 263 -3.80 -9.72 -24.48
CA ARG A 263 -2.85 -10.78 -24.91
C ARG A 263 -1.59 -10.28 -25.61
N HIS A 264 -1.71 -9.23 -26.42
CA HIS A 264 -0.62 -8.81 -27.32
C HIS A 264 0.00 -7.49 -26.87
N ARG A 265 -0.62 -6.35 -27.26
CA ARG A 265 -0.08 -4.99 -27.02
C ARG A 265 0.16 -4.68 -25.55
N SER A 266 -0.84 -4.96 -24.71
CA SER A 266 -0.75 -4.71 -23.25
C SER A 266 0.31 -5.60 -22.58
N VAL A 267 0.45 -6.85 -23.03
CA VAL A 267 1.46 -7.77 -22.51
C VAL A 267 2.85 -7.25 -22.84
N LEU A 268 3.13 -6.89 -24.10
CA LEU A 268 4.42 -6.32 -24.49
C LEU A 268 4.78 -5.08 -23.68
N VAL A 269 3.84 -4.12 -23.58
CA VAL A 269 4.10 -2.86 -22.89
C VAL A 269 4.32 -3.10 -21.39
N ALA A 270 3.56 -4.00 -20.77
CA ALA A 270 3.74 -4.36 -19.36
C ALA A 270 5.10 -5.02 -19.11
N GLU A 271 5.51 -5.97 -19.95
CA GLU A 271 6.84 -6.61 -19.84
C GLU A 271 7.98 -5.59 -19.98
N ARG A 272 7.90 -4.71 -20.97
CA ARG A 272 8.92 -3.67 -21.17
C ARG A 272 8.95 -2.66 -20.02
N LEU A 273 7.78 -2.28 -19.48
CA LEU A 273 7.71 -1.35 -18.36
C LEU A 273 8.31 -1.98 -17.10
N ALA A 274 7.98 -3.22 -16.79
CA ALA A 274 8.58 -3.92 -15.66
C ALA A 274 10.10 -4.05 -15.80
N ALA A 275 10.59 -4.36 -17.00
CA ALA A 275 12.02 -4.41 -17.28
C ALA A 275 12.70 -3.04 -17.12
N HIS A 276 12.11 -1.97 -17.63
CA HIS A 276 12.58 -0.60 -17.46
C HIS A 276 12.71 -0.21 -15.98
N LEU A 277 11.68 -0.50 -15.19
CA LEU A 277 11.65 -0.21 -13.76
C LEU A 277 12.72 -0.99 -12.99
N ARG A 278 12.93 -2.26 -13.34
CA ARG A 278 13.99 -3.08 -12.72
C ARG A 278 15.38 -2.54 -13.04
N ILE A 279 15.64 -2.12 -14.27
CA ILE A 279 16.90 -1.49 -14.69
C ILE A 279 17.12 -0.18 -13.93
N ALA A 280 16.06 0.57 -13.65
CA ALA A 280 16.11 1.79 -12.83
C ALA A 280 16.25 1.51 -11.31
N GLY A 281 16.38 0.24 -10.89
CA GLY A 281 16.59 -0.16 -9.50
C GLY A 281 15.32 -0.35 -8.67
N TRP A 282 14.14 -0.32 -9.29
CA TRP A 282 12.88 -0.56 -8.60
C TRP A 282 12.54 -2.06 -8.54
N ARG A 283 11.91 -2.47 -7.44
CA ARG A 283 11.30 -3.79 -7.37
C ARG A 283 9.99 -3.77 -8.16
N ALA A 284 9.96 -4.42 -9.32
CA ALA A 284 8.80 -4.47 -10.20
C ALA A 284 8.50 -5.91 -10.62
N ASP A 285 7.27 -6.36 -10.36
CA ASP A 285 6.74 -7.63 -10.83
C ASP A 285 5.74 -7.41 -11.96
N VAL A 286 5.56 -8.42 -12.82
CA VAL A 286 4.64 -8.35 -13.93
C VAL A 286 3.63 -9.50 -13.87
N THR A 287 2.36 -9.18 -14.13
CA THR A 287 1.29 -10.17 -14.25
C THR A 287 0.44 -9.90 -15.49
N HIS A 288 -0.16 -10.97 -16.02
CA HIS A 288 -1.02 -10.89 -17.20
C HIS A 288 -2.36 -11.54 -16.89
N ARG A 289 -3.35 -10.71 -16.56
CA ARG A 289 -4.65 -11.18 -16.07
C ARG A 289 -5.31 -12.19 -17.00
N GLU A 290 -5.34 -11.92 -18.31
CA GLU A 290 -6.00 -12.78 -19.29
C GLU A 290 -5.19 -14.04 -19.65
N LEU A 291 -3.87 -14.01 -19.52
CA LEU A 291 -3.04 -15.20 -19.76
C LEU A 291 -3.18 -16.15 -18.54
N ALA A 292 -3.06 -15.66 -17.34
CA ALA A 292 -3.22 -16.45 -16.11
C ALA A 292 -4.61 -17.13 -16.02
N LEU A 293 -5.68 -16.43 -16.40
CA LEU A 293 -7.03 -17.01 -16.42
C LEU A 293 -7.18 -18.15 -17.43
N ARG A 294 -6.44 -18.12 -18.55
CA ARG A 294 -6.46 -19.22 -19.53
C ARG A 294 -5.65 -20.42 -19.09
N GLU A 295 -4.52 -20.19 -18.49
CA GLU A 295 -3.70 -21.27 -17.86
C GLU A 295 -4.49 -22.01 -16.80
N LEU A 296 -5.23 -21.30 -15.94
CA LEU A 296 -6.11 -21.89 -14.91
C LEU A 296 -7.31 -22.64 -15.51
N ALA A 297 -7.82 -22.19 -16.67
CA ALA A 297 -8.94 -22.83 -17.35
C ALA A 297 -8.54 -24.05 -18.21
N GLY A 298 -7.24 -24.41 -18.26
CA GLY A 298 -6.74 -25.51 -19.10
C GLY A 298 -6.93 -25.31 -20.60
N MET A 299 -7.09 -24.06 -21.05
CA MET A 299 -7.24 -23.71 -22.47
C MET A 299 -5.88 -23.54 -23.11
N ASP A 300 -5.42 -24.55 -23.83
CA ASP A 300 -4.23 -24.54 -24.67
C ASP A 300 -4.26 -23.37 -25.69
N PRO A 301 -3.16 -22.66 -25.95
CA PRO A 301 -3.13 -21.47 -26.82
C PRO A 301 -3.50 -21.74 -28.29
N ALA A 302 -3.66 -22.98 -28.70
CA ALA A 302 -3.89 -23.38 -30.09
C ALA A 302 -5.37 -23.61 -30.51
N GLY A 303 -6.36 -23.43 -29.64
CA GLY A 303 -7.71 -23.91 -29.89
C GLY A 303 -8.86 -22.93 -29.75
N ASP A 304 -8.88 -21.77 -30.46
CA ASP A 304 -10.13 -21.03 -30.69
C ASP A 304 -10.31 -20.72 -32.20
N SER A 305 -10.65 -21.78 -32.95
CA SER A 305 -11.22 -21.69 -34.28
C SER A 305 -12.65 -22.26 -34.23
N GLY A 306 -13.61 -21.45 -33.81
CA GLY A 306 -15.00 -21.89 -33.74
C GLY A 306 -16.03 -20.80 -33.50
N HIS A 307 -15.99 -19.73 -34.30
CA HIS A 307 -17.21 -18.98 -34.54
C HIS A 307 -18.02 -19.78 -35.59
N ARG A 308 -18.87 -20.68 -35.12
CA ARG A 308 -19.95 -21.21 -35.93
C ARG A 308 -20.92 -20.08 -36.19
N THR A 309 -20.89 -19.55 -37.39
CA THR A 309 -21.97 -18.79 -38.00
C THR A 309 -23.19 -19.72 -38.06
N PRO A 310 -24.36 -19.37 -37.53
CA PRO A 310 -25.57 -20.14 -37.79
C PRO A 310 -25.92 -20.04 -39.28
N ALA A 311 -26.12 -21.19 -39.92
CA ALA A 311 -26.60 -21.28 -41.30
C ALA A 311 -27.99 -20.61 -41.45
N PRO A 312 -28.30 -20.01 -42.59
CA PRO A 312 -29.62 -19.46 -42.86
C PRO A 312 -30.64 -20.59 -42.88
N ARG A 313 -31.75 -20.42 -42.19
CA ARG A 313 -32.92 -21.30 -42.31
C ARG A 313 -33.57 -21.06 -43.66
N GLU A 314 -33.69 -22.10 -44.48
CA GLU A 314 -34.52 -22.15 -45.66
C GLU A 314 -36.00 -22.01 -45.26
N ASP A 315 -36.68 -21.07 -45.91
CA ASP A 315 -38.11 -20.87 -45.91
C ASP A 315 -38.80 -22.07 -46.58
N ALA A 316 -39.67 -22.75 -45.88
CA ALA A 316 -40.70 -23.59 -46.44
C ALA A 316 -42.05 -22.99 -46.17
N GLY A 317 -42.72 -22.64 -47.24
CA GLY A 317 -43.90 -21.84 -47.33
C GLY A 317 -45.20 -22.48 -46.83
N GLY A 318 -46.23 -21.65 -46.89
CA GLY A 318 -47.63 -22.11 -47.10
C GLY A 318 -48.63 -21.54 -46.12
N GLU A 319 -49.47 -20.63 -46.62
CA GLU A 319 -50.93 -20.52 -46.44
C GLU A 319 -51.49 -20.21 -45.04
N ASP A 320 -52.30 -19.27 -44.72
CA ASP A 320 -53.51 -18.68 -45.30
C ASP A 320 -54.01 -17.55 -44.38
N VAL A 321 -54.62 -16.52 -44.96
CA VAL A 321 -55.35 -15.43 -44.31
C VAL A 321 -56.80 -15.92 -44.04
N PRO A 322 -57.56 -15.46 -43.01
CA PRO A 322 -58.30 -14.24 -43.22
C PRO A 322 -58.53 -13.24 -42.03
N SER A 323 -58.66 -12.03 -42.43
CA SER A 323 -59.32 -10.82 -41.92
C SER A 323 -60.41 -10.97 -40.84
N SER A 324 -60.44 -10.02 -39.86
CA SER A 324 -61.59 -9.11 -39.63
C SER A 324 -61.33 -8.15 -38.44
N GLN A 325 -61.42 -6.88 -38.72
CA GLN A 325 -62.26 -5.81 -38.14
C GLN A 325 -62.10 -5.43 -36.68
N ALA A 326 -61.59 -4.21 -36.44
CA ALA A 326 -62.34 -3.00 -36.10
C ALA A 326 -62.68 -2.75 -34.59
N GLY A 327 -62.38 -1.53 -34.17
CA GLY A 327 -62.89 -0.86 -32.94
C GLY A 327 -61.81 -0.06 -32.22
N ALA A 328 -61.58 1.13 -32.48
CA ALA A 328 -62.19 2.42 -32.20
C ALA A 328 -62.27 2.82 -30.68
N GLY A 329 -61.67 3.99 -30.39
CA GLY A 329 -61.97 4.83 -29.23
C GLY A 329 -60.94 4.80 -28.16
N GLY A 330 -60.37 5.87 -27.76
CA GLY A 330 -60.70 7.21 -27.49
C GLY A 330 -59.64 7.86 -26.58
N ARG A 331 -59.29 9.00 -26.92
CA ARG A 331 -58.73 10.15 -26.20
C ARG A 331 -58.78 10.09 -24.66
N GLU A 332 -57.72 10.55 -23.98
CA GLU A 332 -57.71 11.90 -23.40
C GLU A 332 -56.37 12.23 -22.74
N ALA A 333 -55.98 13.43 -22.96
CA ALA A 333 -54.85 14.14 -22.42
C ALA A 333 -55.16 14.69 -21.03
N LEU A 334 -54.10 15.04 -20.28
CA LEU A 334 -53.96 16.20 -19.41
C LEU A 334 -52.67 16.07 -18.59
N THR A 335 -51.63 16.79 -18.94
CA THR A 335 -51.13 18.09 -18.45
C THR A 335 -50.75 18.21 -16.98
N ARG A 336 -49.52 18.65 -16.83
CA ARG A 336 -48.93 19.64 -15.90
C ARG A 336 -48.29 19.20 -14.60
N THR A 337 -46.99 19.47 -14.67
CA THR A 337 -46.05 19.94 -13.62
C THR A 337 -46.66 20.94 -12.61
N PRO A 338 -46.05 21.22 -11.44
CA PRO A 338 -44.67 21.79 -11.42
C PRO A 338 -43.61 20.95 -10.73
#